data_62b7178765b2740770d5b8037c013adb
#
_entry.id   62b7178765b2740770d5b8037c013adb
#
_cell.length_a   1.000
_cell.length_b   1.000
_cell.length_c   1.000
_cell.angle_alpha   90.00
_cell.angle_beta   90.00
_cell.angle_gamma   90.00
#
_symmetry.space_group_name_H-M   'P 1'
#
loop_
_entity.id
_entity.type
_entity.pdbx_description
1 polymer ?
#
loop_
_entity_poly.entity_id
_entity_poly.type
_entity_poly.pdbx_seq_one_letter_code
_entity_poly.pdbx_strand_id
1 'polypeptide(L)'
;MKKILDFFKENNIEIDNLSHIFVNQGPGNFSGLRGSIATAKGISLSKNLILIGFNTFLWSSTKFIEKSESILSFTKFREKYSFQEFNKNLKKISKIQLINKEELIDKYSNQLKIFPKNIAHTLDKEILKLKNVKIIDLDHNDLELLYSKNLLDKDLIKPLYLG
;
A
#
# COMPACT_ATOMS: atom_id res chain seq x y z
N MET A 1 -1.03 20.81 -0.87
CA MET A 1 -1.44 21.45 -2.14
C MET A 1 -0.28 22.09 -2.89
N LYS A 2 0.49 23.04 -2.33
CA LYS A 2 1.61 23.71 -3.02
C LYS A 2 2.56 22.74 -3.76
N LYS A 3 3.09 21.72 -3.08
CA LYS A 3 4.01 20.74 -3.69
C LYS A 3 3.44 19.99 -4.92
N ILE A 4 2.12 19.75 -4.96
CA ILE A 4 1.47 19.12 -6.11
C ILE A 4 1.43 20.09 -7.29
N LEU A 5 1.10 21.35 -7.02
CA LEU A 5 1.08 22.38 -8.06
C LEU A 5 2.47 22.68 -8.58
N ASP A 6 3.47 22.74 -7.71
CA ASP A 6 4.88 22.90 -8.07
C ASP A 6 5.33 21.72 -8.97
N PHE A 7 5.03 20.48 -8.58
CA PHE A 7 5.32 19.28 -9.39
C PHE A 7 4.70 19.34 -10.79
N PHE A 8 3.44 19.73 -10.90
CA PHE A 8 2.77 19.87 -12.21
C PHE A 8 3.47 20.90 -13.07
N LYS A 9 3.83 22.05 -12.47
CA LYS A 9 4.50 23.15 -13.16
C LYS A 9 5.91 22.77 -13.65
N GLU A 10 6.69 22.13 -12.78
CA GLU A 10 8.05 21.68 -13.06
C GLU A 10 8.10 20.61 -14.16
N ASN A 11 7.05 19.80 -14.28
CA ASN A 11 6.97 18.72 -15.28
C ASN A 11 6.09 19.05 -16.48
N ASN A 12 5.63 20.31 -16.61
CA ASN A 12 4.72 20.75 -17.68
C ASN A 12 3.45 19.88 -17.79
N ILE A 13 2.91 19.44 -16.64
CA ILE A 13 1.69 18.64 -16.60
C ILE A 13 0.48 19.56 -16.43
N GLU A 14 -0.42 19.54 -17.38
CA GLU A 14 -1.71 20.23 -17.28
C GLU A 14 -2.71 19.33 -16.55
N ILE A 15 -3.29 19.86 -15.47
CA ILE A 15 -4.22 19.10 -14.63
C ILE A 15 -5.47 18.65 -15.42
N ASP A 16 -5.84 19.39 -16.47
CA ASP A 16 -6.98 19.10 -17.32
C ASP A 16 -6.73 17.90 -18.27
N ASN A 17 -5.47 17.49 -18.44
CA ASN A 17 -5.11 16.30 -19.20
C ASN A 17 -5.10 15.01 -18.35
N LEU A 18 -5.37 15.13 -17.05
CA LEU A 18 -5.48 13.97 -16.17
C LEU A 18 -6.86 13.33 -16.31
N SER A 19 -6.92 12.01 -16.17
CA SER A 19 -8.18 11.25 -16.12
C SER A 19 -8.40 10.59 -14.75
N HIS A 20 -7.32 10.25 -14.06
CA HIS A 20 -7.38 9.47 -12.82
C HIS A 20 -6.47 10.06 -11.76
N ILE A 21 -6.87 9.87 -10.50
CA ILE A 21 -6.03 10.12 -9.32
C ILE A 21 -5.97 8.84 -8.50
N PHE A 22 -4.76 8.34 -8.28
CA PHE A 22 -4.52 7.23 -7.37
C PHE A 22 -4.09 7.77 -6.01
N VAL A 23 -4.76 7.35 -4.93
CA VAL A 23 -4.44 7.78 -3.59
C VAL A 23 -4.21 6.60 -2.66
N ASN A 24 -3.08 6.64 -1.93
CA ASN A 24 -2.78 5.62 -0.93
C ASN A 24 -3.67 5.83 0.30
N GLN A 25 -4.47 4.82 0.64
CA GLN A 25 -5.34 4.78 1.82
C GLN A 25 -4.60 4.38 3.10
N GLY A 26 -3.33 3.99 2.99
CA GLY A 26 -2.49 3.57 4.12
C GLY A 26 -2.10 2.09 4.07
N PRO A 27 -1.63 1.56 5.20
CA PRO A 27 -1.48 2.26 6.48
C PRO A 27 -0.42 3.36 6.47
N GLY A 28 -0.57 4.32 7.37
CA GLY A 28 0.35 5.46 7.48
C GLY A 28 -0.04 6.42 8.60
N ASN A 29 0.63 7.56 8.65
CA ASN A 29 0.35 8.61 9.62
C ASN A 29 -1.08 9.15 9.47
N PHE A 30 -1.81 9.25 10.58
CA PHE A 30 -3.22 9.63 10.62
C PHE A 30 -3.51 10.96 9.89
N SER A 31 -2.79 12.03 10.25
CA SER A 31 -2.99 13.35 9.65
C SER A 31 -2.59 13.37 8.17
N GLY A 32 -1.50 12.67 7.81
CA GLY A 32 -1.02 12.56 6.44
C GLY A 32 -2.02 11.84 5.54
N LEU A 33 -2.58 10.71 5.99
CA LEU A 33 -3.59 9.97 5.23
C LEU A 33 -4.86 10.79 5.02
N ARG A 34 -5.36 11.45 6.05
CA ARG A 34 -6.53 12.33 5.94
C ARG A 34 -6.29 13.49 4.97
N GLY A 35 -5.14 14.15 5.12
CA GLY A 35 -4.78 15.27 4.26
C GLY A 35 -4.65 14.86 2.79
N SER A 36 -3.96 13.76 2.50
CA SER A 36 -3.78 13.29 1.13
C SER A 36 -5.10 12.85 0.48
N ILE A 37 -5.94 12.11 1.20
CA ILE A 37 -7.25 11.68 0.70
C ILE A 37 -8.19 12.87 0.49
N ALA A 38 -8.23 13.83 1.43
CA ALA A 38 -9.05 15.03 1.29
C ALA A 38 -8.60 15.88 0.08
N THR A 39 -7.29 16.03 -0.11
CA THR A 39 -6.71 16.73 -1.26
C THR A 39 -7.08 16.03 -2.57
N ALA A 40 -6.89 14.70 -2.64
CA ALA A 40 -7.23 13.91 -3.84
C ALA A 40 -8.72 14.00 -4.18
N LYS A 41 -9.61 13.93 -3.17
CA LYS A 41 -11.05 14.13 -3.35
C LYS A 41 -11.38 15.53 -3.85
N GLY A 42 -10.78 16.56 -3.29
CA GLY A 42 -10.98 17.95 -3.73
C GLY A 42 -10.58 18.16 -5.19
N ILE A 43 -9.42 17.64 -5.60
CA ILE A 43 -8.98 17.73 -7.01
C ILE A 43 -9.90 16.90 -7.91
N SER A 44 -10.22 15.67 -7.52
CA SER A 44 -11.12 14.79 -8.28
C SER A 44 -12.47 15.46 -8.55
N LEU A 45 -13.09 16.05 -7.53
CA LEU A 45 -14.38 16.75 -7.66
C LEU A 45 -14.28 18.01 -8.51
N SER A 46 -13.21 18.81 -8.34
CA SER A 46 -13.06 20.08 -9.06
C SER A 46 -12.77 19.90 -10.55
N LYS A 47 -12.16 18.77 -10.94
CA LYS A 47 -11.71 18.48 -12.30
C LYS A 47 -12.42 17.27 -12.93
N ASN A 48 -13.41 16.73 -12.26
CA ASN A 48 -14.17 15.54 -12.68
C ASN A 48 -13.28 14.34 -13.02
N LEU A 49 -12.25 14.11 -12.20
CA LEU A 49 -11.32 13.00 -12.36
C LEU A 49 -11.80 11.76 -11.61
N ILE A 50 -11.48 10.57 -12.12
CA ILE A 50 -11.76 9.31 -11.44
C ILE A 50 -10.79 9.15 -10.27
N LEU A 51 -11.33 9.05 -9.05
CA LEU A 51 -10.53 8.83 -7.84
C LEU A 51 -10.46 7.33 -7.52
N ILE A 52 -9.24 6.83 -7.33
CA ILE A 52 -8.97 5.42 -7.09
C ILE A 52 -8.13 5.28 -5.82
N GLY A 53 -8.60 4.43 -4.91
CA GLY A 53 -7.90 4.11 -3.67
C GLY A 53 -7.10 2.82 -3.79
N PHE A 54 -5.91 2.82 -3.18
CA PHE A 54 -5.12 1.61 -2.98
C PHE A 54 -4.53 1.60 -1.58
N ASN A 55 -4.08 0.45 -1.11
CA ASN A 55 -3.36 0.35 0.15
C ASN A 55 -1.98 -0.26 -0.03
N THR A 56 -1.09 0.02 0.90
CA THR A 56 0.32 -0.41 0.83
C THR A 56 0.47 -1.93 0.86
N PHE A 57 -0.40 -2.66 1.56
CA PHE A 57 -0.33 -4.12 1.60
C PHE A 57 -0.57 -4.74 0.22
N LEU A 58 -1.62 -4.30 -0.47
CA LEU A 58 -1.93 -4.76 -1.81
C LEU A 58 -0.84 -4.35 -2.80
N TRP A 59 -0.43 -3.08 -2.76
CA TRP A 59 0.61 -2.55 -3.65
C TRP A 59 1.92 -3.31 -3.52
N SER A 60 2.39 -3.57 -2.28
CA SER A 60 3.62 -4.33 -2.06
C SER A 60 3.53 -5.80 -2.49
N SER A 61 2.31 -6.36 -2.59
CA SER A 61 2.09 -7.74 -3.01
C SER A 61 2.10 -7.93 -4.53
N THR A 62 2.01 -6.87 -5.32
CA THR A 62 1.78 -6.91 -6.78
C THR A 62 2.81 -7.76 -7.51
N LYS A 63 4.09 -7.66 -7.16
CA LYS A 63 5.19 -8.40 -7.80
C LYS A 63 5.13 -9.93 -7.60
N PHE A 64 4.25 -10.41 -6.73
CA PHE A 64 4.11 -11.82 -6.37
C PHE A 64 2.80 -12.44 -6.87
N ILE A 65 2.04 -11.72 -7.67
CA ILE A 65 0.83 -12.24 -8.30
C ILE A 65 1.16 -13.53 -9.09
N GLU A 66 0.36 -14.56 -8.91
CA GLU A 66 0.51 -15.89 -9.53
C GLU A 66 1.82 -16.63 -9.21
N LYS A 67 2.68 -16.06 -8.33
CA LYS A 67 3.97 -16.65 -7.94
C LYS A 67 3.95 -17.34 -6.59
N SER A 68 2.93 -17.09 -5.77
CA SER A 68 2.80 -17.70 -4.45
C SER A 68 1.33 -17.89 -4.10
N GLU A 69 0.97 -19.05 -3.55
CA GLU A 69 -0.41 -19.36 -3.14
C GLU A 69 -0.89 -18.45 -1.98
N SER A 70 0.01 -18.09 -1.07
CA SER A 70 -0.25 -17.17 0.05
C SER A 70 0.85 -16.12 0.13
N ILE A 71 0.45 -14.87 0.24
CA ILE A 71 1.30 -13.69 0.30
C ILE A 71 0.94 -12.91 1.55
N LEU A 72 1.88 -12.78 2.47
CA LEU A 72 1.73 -11.96 3.67
C LEU A 72 2.45 -10.62 3.48
N SER A 73 1.70 -9.56 3.31
CA SER A 73 2.26 -8.22 3.22
C SER A 73 2.22 -7.53 4.57
N PHE A 74 3.38 -7.05 5.01
CA PHE A 74 3.59 -6.48 6.34
C PHE A 74 3.92 -4.99 6.30
N THR A 75 3.58 -4.29 7.38
CA THR A 75 4.17 -3.01 7.74
C THR A 75 4.41 -2.96 9.25
N LYS A 76 5.33 -2.09 9.70
CA LYS A 76 5.57 -1.88 11.13
C LYS A 76 4.70 -0.74 11.64
N PHE A 77 4.03 -0.95 12.75
CA PHE A 77 3.22 0.03 13.45
C PHE A 77 3.60 0.07 14.93
N ARG A 78 4.36 1.08 15.32
CA ARG A 78 4.99 1.16 16.64
C ARG A 78 5.87 -0.09 16.88
N GLU A 79 5.66 -0.79 17.98
CA GLU A 79 6.38 -2.03 18.34
C GLU A 79 5.73 -3.31 17.76
N LYS A 80 4.67 -3.18 16.96
CA LYS A 80 3.94 -4.30 16.37
C LYS A 80 4.09 -4.35 14.86
N TYR A 81 3.79 -5.49 14.29
CA TYR A 81 3.67 -5.71 12.87
C TYR A 81 2.20 -5.83 12.50
N SER A 82 1.78 -5.07 11.53
CA SER A 82 0.47 -5.28 10.92
C SER A 82 0.65 -5.95 9.57
N PHE A 83 -0.26 -6.85 9.22
CA PHE A 83 -0.23 -7.53 7.95
C PHE A 83 -1.61 -7.82 7.40
N GLN A 84 -1.64 -8.06 6.10
CA GLN A 84 -2.79 -8.58 5.39
C GLN A 84 -2.34 -9.74 4.50
N GLU A 85 -3.15 -10.79 4.48
CA GLU A 85 -2.92 -11.97 3.66
C GLU A 85 -3.71 -11.89 2.37
N PHE A 86 -3.05 -12.28 1.26
CA PHE A 86 -3.62 -12.36 -0.07
C PHE A 86 -3.36 -13.75 -0.67
N ASN A 87 -4.29 -14.20 -1.52
CA ASN A 87 -4.05 -15.38 -2.37
C ASN A 87 -3.24 -15.01 -3.62
N LYS A 88 -2.92 -15.98 -4.46
CA LYS A 88 -2.16 -15.79 -5.70
C LYS A 88 -2.72 -14.75 -6.68
N ASN A 89 -4.03 -14.49 -6.62
CA ASN A 89 -4.71 -13.49 -7.45
C ASN A 89 -4.85 -12.14 -6.74
N LEU A 90 -4.15 -11.92 -5.63
CA LEU A 90 -4.23 -10.74 -4.76
C LEU A 90 -5.61 -10.45 -4.19
N LYS A 91 -6.49 -11.45 -4.10
CA LYS A 91 -7.72 -11.33 -3.33
C LYS A 91 -7.40 -11.46 -1.83
N LYS A 92 -7.99 -10.58 -1.03
CA LYS A 92 -7.81 -10.57 0.43
C LYS A 92 -8.34 -11.87 1.03
N ILE A 93 -7.51 -12.61 1.76
CA ILE A 93 -7.89 -13.82 2.52
C ILE A 93 -8.23 -13.45 3.96
N SER A 94 -7.52 -12.47 4.53
CA SER A 94 -7.71 -12.04 5.91
C SER A 94 -8.10 -10.58 6.03
N LYS A 95 -8.69 -10.22 7.18
CA LYS A 95 -8.67 -8.83 7.65
C LYS A 95 -7.24 -8.47 8.05
N ILE A 96 -6.95 -7.18 8.17
CA ILE A 96 -5.67 -6.72 8.70
C ILE A 96 -5.54 -7.18 10.15
N GLN A 97 -4.40 -7.76 10.48
CA GLN A 97 -4.07 -8.26 11.80
C GLN A 97 -2.87 -7.50 12.36
N LEU A 98 -2.85 -7.35 13.69
CA LEU A 98 -1.71 -6.83 14.44
C LEU A 98 -1.11 -7.96 15.27
N ILE A 99 0.20 -8.15 15.14
CA ILE A 99 0.96 -9.16 15.87
C ILE A 99 2.25 -8.58 16.43
N ASN A 100 2.79 -9.21 17.46
CA ASN A 100 4.11 -8.87 17.96
C ASN A 100 5.21 -9.60 17.15
N LYS A 101 6.47 -9.30 17.45
CA LYS A 101 7.62 -9.89 16.77
C LYS A 101 7.69 -11.41 16.97
N GLU A 102 7.46 -11.87 18.17
CA GLU A 102 7.49 -13.29 18.56
C GLU A 102 6.45 -14.09 17.78
N GLU A 103 5.23 -13.59 17.72
CA GLU A 103 4.16 -14.21 16.92
C GLU A 103 4.49 -14.27 15.43
N LEU A 104 5.15 -13.22 14.88
CA LEU A 104 5.56 -13.22 13.49
C LEU A 104 6.61 -14.31 13.22
N ILE A 105 7.58 -14.47 14.12
CA ILE A 105 8.63 -15.47 13.99
C ILE A 105 8.06 -16.89 14.12
N ASP A 106 7.22 -17.12 15.12
CA ASP A 106 6.74 -18.46 15.45
C ASP A 106 5.69 -18.98 14.45
N LYS A 107 4.69 -18.14 14.16
CA LYS A 107 3.52 -18.58 13.37
C LYS A 107 3.75 -18.50 11.87
N TYR A 108 4.62 -17.59 11.39
CA TYR A 108 4.74 -17.27 9.97
C TYR A 108 6.14 -17.56 9.40
N SER A 109 6.95 -18.39 10.08
CA SER A 109 8.34 -18.69 9.71
C SER A 109 8.51 -19.16 8.25
N ASN A 110 7.60 -19.98 7.75
CA ASN A 110 7.71 -20.64 6.44
C ASN A 110 7.00 -19.89 5.29
N GLN A 111 6.14 -18.92 5.59
CA GLN A 111 5.37 -18.21 4.58
C GLN A 111 6.17 -17.07 3.94
N LEU A 112 5.77 -16.69 2.73
CA LEU A 112 6.33 -15.52 2.04
C LEU A 112 5.91 -14.23 2.77
N LYS A 113 6.88 -13.50 3.31
CA LYS A 113 6.70 -12.23 4.01
C LYS A 113 7.25 -11.09 3.18
N ILE A 114 6.42 -10.12 2.88
CA ILE A 114 6.77 -8.97 2.05
C ILE A 114 6.77 -7.71 2.89
N PHE A 115 7.85 -6.94 2.81
CA PHE A 115 7.97 -5.63 3.47
C PHE A 115 8.35 -4.57 2.43
N PRO A 116 7.68 -3.41 2.41
CA PRO A 116 8.12 -2.28 1.62
C PRO A 116 9.50 -1.77 2.08
N LYS A 117 10.35 -1.40 1.14
CA LYS A 117 11.73 -0.94 1.42
C LYS A 117 11.79 0.33 2.28
N ASN A 118 10.80 1.20 2.14
CA ASN A 118 10.75 2.44 2.92
C ASN A 118 10.65 2.22 4.44
N ILE A 119 10.22 1.03 4.89
CA ILE A 119 10.20 0.67 6.31
C ILE A 119 11.34 -0.28 6.71
N ALA A 120 12.17 -0.71 5.79
CA ALA A 120 13.21 -1.72 6.06
C ALA A 120 14.16 -1.33 7.20
N HIS A 121 14.47 -0.03 7.32
CA HIS A 121 15.34 0.51 8.37
C HIS A 121 14.71 0.44 9.77
N THR A 122 13.40 0.21 9.88
CA THR A 122 12.67 0.08 11.15
C THR A 122 12.51 -1.37 11.59
N LEU A 123 12.84 -2.34 10.73
CA LEU A 123 12.64 -3.76 11.00
C LEU A 123 13.70 -4.31 11.96
N ASP A 124 13.26 -5.22 12.82
CA ASP A 124 14.16 -5.94 13.70
C ASP A 124 15.11 -6.85 12.90
N LYS A 125 16.39 -6.91 13.33
CA LYS A 125 17.41 -7.72 12.64
C LYS A 125 17.05 -9.21 12.55
N GLU A 126 16.31 -9.72 13.53
CA GLU A 126 15.80 -11.10 13.56
C GLU A 126 14.81 -11.36 12.44
N ILE A 127 13.89 -10.41 12.19
CA ILE A 127 12.93 -10.50 11.10
C ILE A 127 13.63 -10.53 9.73
N LEU A 128 14.66 -9.70 9.55
CA LEU A 128 15.43 -9.66 8.30
C LEU A 128 16.19 -10.97 8.00
N LYS A 129 16.46 -11.80 9.03
CA LYS A 129 17.14 -13.10 8.89
C LYS A 129 16.17 -14.26 8.63
N LEU A 130 14.87 -14.07 8.75
CA LEU A 130 13.89 -15.12 8.50
C LEU A 130 13.93 -15.57 7.03
N LYS A 131 13.68 -16.85 6.81
CA LYS A 131 13.46 -17.39 5.46
C LYS A 131 12.24 -16.71 4.83
N ASN A 132 12.26 -16.60 3.51
CA ASN A 132 11.14 -16.07 2.71
C ASN A 132 10.73 -14.62 3.05
N VAL A 133 11.64 -13.80 3.58
CA VAL A 133 11.46 -12.35 3.70
C VAL A 133 11.92 -11.69 2.41
N LYS A 134 11.07 -10.83 1.86
CA LYS A 134 11.36 -10.01 0.68
C LYS A 134 11.14 -8.54 1.01
N ILE A 135 12.19 -7.76 0.80
CA ILE A 135 12.13 -6.30 0.86
C ILE A 135 11.95 -5.80 -0.57
N ILE A 136 10.91 -5.02 -0.81
CA ILE A 136 10.58 -4.59 -2.18
C ILE A 136 10.48 -3.09 -2.29
N ASP A 137 10.94 -2.56 -3.41
CA ASP A 137 10.63 -1.20 -3.84
C ASP A 137 9.18 -1.15 -4.35
N LEU A 138 8.43 -0.16 -3.88
CA LEU A 138 7.09 0.12 -4.37
C LEU A 138 7.19 0.87 -5.71
N ASP A 139 6.65 0.28 -6.76
CA ASP A 139 6.64 0.86 -8.09
C ASP A 139 5.23 1.34 -8.44
N HIS A 140 5.09 2.60 -8.82
CA HIS A 140 3.79 3.15 -9.20
C HIS A 140 3.22 2.51 -10.48
N ASN A 141 4.07 1.96 -11.36
CA ASN A 141 3.61 1.20 -12.53
C ASN A 141 2.82 -0.07 -12.13
N ASP A 142 3.08 -0.62 -10.95
CA ASP A 142 2.30 -1.75 -10.41
C ASP A 142 0.82 -1.39 -10.20
N LEU A 143 0.48 -0.10 -10.03
CA LEU A 143 -0.89 0.37 -9.85
C LEU A 143 -1.73 0.20 -11.11
N GLU A 144 -1.15 0.32 -12.30
CA GLU A 144 -1.83 0.07 -13.58
C GLU A 144 -2.26 -1.40 -13.69
N LEU A 145 -1.40 -2.32 -13.29
CA LEU A 145 -1.72 -3.74 -13.24
C LEU A 145 -2.85 -4.03 -12.25
N LEU A 146 -2.80 -3.44 -11.04
CA LEU A 146 -3.88 -3.60 -10.06
C LEU A 146 -5.20 -3.00 -10.56
N TYR A 147 -5.14 -1.88 -11.26
CA TYR A 147 -6.31 -1.23 -11.85
C TYR A 147 -6.94 -2.09 -12.95
N SER A 148 -6.15 -2.61 -13.89
CA SER A 148 -6.61 -3.48 -14.98
C SER A 148 -7.25 -4.79 -14.48
N LYS A 149 -6.78 -5.29 -13.32
CA LYS A 149 -7.36 -6.48 -12.66
C LYS A 149 -8.55 -6.17 -11.73
N ASN A 150 -9.04 -4.93 -11.67
CA ASN A 150 -10.13 -4.47 -10.79
C ASN A 150 -9.88 -4.79 -9.29
N LEU A 151 -8.65 -4.63 -8.83
CA LEU A 151 -8.27 -4.90 -7.44
C LEU A 151 -8.24 -3.63 -6.57
N LEU A 152 -8.45 -2.46 -7.15
CA LEU A 152 -8.41 -1.16 -6.48
C LEU A 152 -9.80 -0.67 -6.07
N ASP A 153 -9.85 0.11 -4.99
CA ASP A 153 -11.10 0.66 -4.47
C ASP A 153 -11.55 1.87 -5.32
N LYS A 154 -12.81 1.85 -5.79
CA LYS A 154 -13.38 2.92 -6.63
C LYS A 154 -14.49 3.71 -5.92
N ASP A 155 -15.21 3.08 -4.99
CA ASP A 155 -16.42 3.65 -4.40
C ASP A 155 -16.15 4.38 -3.09
N LEU A 156 -15.64 3.68 -2.08
CA LEU A 156 -15.46 4.22 -0.74
C LEU A 156 -13.99 4.38 -0.38
N ILE A 157 -13.42 5.53 -0.76
CA ILE A 157 -12.03 5.85 -0.45
C ILE A 157 -11.95 6.52 0.91
N LYS A 158 -11.40 5.80 1.88
CA LYS A 158 -11.23 6.22 3.27
C LYS A 158 -9.87 5.80 3.82
N PRO A 159 -9.35 6.50 4.83
CA PRO A 159 -8.12 6.11 5.48
C PRO A 159 -8.22 4.72 6.11
N LEU A 160 -7.16 3.95 5.99
CA LEU A 160 -6.99 2.65 6.61
C LEU A 160 -6.17 2.84 7.88
N TYR A 161 -6.85 2.77 9.01
CA TYR A 161 -6.24 2.93 10.32
C TYR A 161 -5.83 1.58 10.92
N LEU A 162 -4.71 1.59 11.65
CA LEU A 162 -4.21 0.46 12.42
C LEU A 162 -4.39 0.77 13.91
N GLY A 163 -5.40 0.20 14.52
CA GLY A 163 -5.67 0.34 15.96
C GLY A 163 -6.60 1.46 16.30
#